data_26b341c8b54ec2dc33e22e6d1e9e1f95
#
_entry.id   26b341c8b54ec2dc33e22e6d1e9e1f95
#
_cell.length_a   1.000
_cell.length_b   1.000
_cell.length_c   1.000
_cell.angle_alpha   90.00
_cell.angle_beta   90.00
_cell.angle_gamma   90.00
#
_symmetry.space_group_name_H-M   'P 1'
#
loop_
_entity.id
_entity.type
_entity.pdbx_description
1 polymer ?
#
loop_
_entity_poly.entity_id
_entity_poly.type
_entity_poly.pdbx_seq_one_letter_code
_entity_poly.pdbx_strand_id
1 'polypeptide(L)'
;IEKIKPINNKDYQLITNENEIDQWIKEAEESGEIAVDTETDSLDPHQANLVGISLSTKIGKACYIPVGHKSEDCLNKKEVLKKIKPFLEDSSIKKIGQNIKFDFIIFYKNGINLNSMEDTMLMSYVLDAGKNRHNMDTLSEIHLNHKTIKFKELVGTGKKEINFSEVEIDKAKDYAAEDADVTYRLYKKFQKSL
;
A
#
# COMPACT_ATOMS: atom_id res chain seq x y z
N ILE A 1 -27.94 -4.82 -2.14
CA ILE A 1 -26.83 -3.79 -2.14
C ILE A 1 -25.97 -4.11 -0.94
N GLU A 2 -24.84 -4.76 -1.14
CA GLU A 2 -23.87 -4.96 -0.07
C GLU A 2 -23.45 -3.59 0.45
N LYS A 3 -23.69 -3.34 1.74
CA LYS A 3 -23.20 -2.13 2.41
C LYS A 3 -21.68 -2.21 2.44
N ILE A 4 -21.03 -1.40 1.63
CA ILE A 4 -19.56 -1.28 1.63
C ILE A 4 -19.14 -0.81 3.02
N LYS A 5 -18.26 -1.56 3.68
CA LYS A 5 -17.72 -1.21 5.00
C LYS A 5 -17.06 0.17 4.92
N PRO A 6 -17.44 1.13 5.77
CA PRO A 6 -16.80 2.46 5.79
C PRO A 6 -15.31 2.34 6.13
N ILE A 7 -14.52 3.30 5.68
CA ILE A 7 -13.10 3.38 6.02
C ILE A 7 -12.97 3.81 7.47
N ASN A 8 -12.25 3.01 8.26
CA ASN A 8 -11.98 3.29 9.67
C ASN A 8 -10.54 2.88 9.99
N ASN A 9 -9.68 3.86 10.20
CA ASN A 9 -8.24 3.64 10.42
C ASN A 9 -7.95 2.84 11.71
N LYS A 10 -8.89 2.80 12.66
CA LYS A 10 -8.78 1.97 13.88
C LYS A 10 -8.86 0.47 13.60
N ASP A 11 -9.42 0.07 12.46
CA ASP A 11 -9.52 -1.33 12.06
C ASP A 11 -8.23 -1.85 11.41
N TYR A 12 -7.27 -0.99 11.13
CA TYR A 12 -6.01 -1.36 10.50
C TYR A 12 -5.00 -1.90 11.51
N GLN A 13 -4.29 -2.95 11.10
CA GLN A 13 -3.33 -3.65 11.94
C GLN A 13 -1.91 -3.09 11.76
N LEU A 14 -1.23 -2.83 12.88
CA LEU A 14 0.22 -2.69 12.89
C LEU A 14 0.84 -4.08 13.10
N ILE A 15 1.71 -4.50 12.19
CA ILE A 15 2.49 -5.74 12.34
C ILE A 15 3.64 -5.49 13.32
N THR A 16 3.67 -6.25 14.40
CA THR A 16 4.66 -6.11 15.47
C THR A 16 5.64 -7.28 15.57
N ASN A 17 5.34 -8.39 14.88
CA ASN A 17 6.28 -9.48 14.67
C ASN A 17 6.04 -10.18 13.32
N GLU A 18 7.07 -10.84 12.80
CA GLU A 18 7.05 -11.43 11.47
C GLU A 18 6.01 -12.54 11.30
N ASN A 19 5.64 -13.24 12.36
CA ASN A 19 4.65 -14.33 12.28
C ASN A 19 3.23 -13.81 11.98
N GLU A 20 2.92 -12.57 12.33
CA GLU A 20 1.64 -11.96 12.00
C GLU A 20 1.44 -11.79 10.48
N ILE A 21 2.51 -11.77 9.70
CA ILE A 21 2.46 -11.67 8.24
C ILE A 21 1.88 -12.95 7.62
N ASP A 22 2.03 -14.10 8.26
CA ASP A 22 1.59 -15.41 7.73
C ASP A 22 0.10 -15.43 7.41
N GLN A 23 -0.73 -14.79 8.23
CA GLN A 23 -2.17 -14.71 7.99
C GLN A 23 -2.49 -13.91 6.69
N TRP A 24 -1.75 -12.85 6.44
CA TRP A 24 -1.92 -12.02 5.22
C TRP A 24 -1.49 -12.77 3.98
N ILE A 25 -0.39 -13.52 4.04
CA ILE A 25 0.08 -14.39 2.96
C ILE A 25 -0.97 -15.46 2.64
N LYS A 26 -1.48 -16.14 3.67
CA LYS A 26 -2.51 -17.16 3.52
C LYS A 26 -3.78 -16.61 2.86
N GLU A 27 -4.25 -15.45 3.29
CA GLU A 27 -5.42 -14.80 2.68
C GLU A 27 -5.18 -14.40 1.22
N ALA A 28 -3.97 -13.95 0.87
CA ALA A 28 -3.60 -13.65 -0.50
C ALA A 28 -3.57 -14.91 -1.37
N GLU A 29 -3.04 -16.01 -0.87
CA GLU A 29 -3.04 -17.30 -1.55
C GLU A 29 -4.46 -17.84 -1.77
N GLU A 30 -5.32 -17.75 -0.76
CA GLU A 30 -6.72 -18.21 -0.83
C GLU A 30 -7.57 -17.37 -1.80
N SER A 31 -7.38 -16.05 -1.83
CA SER A 31 -8.14 -15.15 -2.70
C SER A 31 -7.55 -14.96 -4.09
N GLY A 32 -6.26 -15.25 -4.26
CA GLY A 32 -5.51 -15.02 -5.49
C GLY A 32 -5.22 -13.55 -5.79
N GLU A 33 -5.43 -12.65 -4.83
CA GLU A 33 -5.19 -11.20 -4.99
C GLU A 33 -4.87 -10.50 -3.68
N ILE A 34 -4.06 -9.43 -3.76
CA ILE A 34 -3.70 -8.60 -2.62
C ILE A 34 -3.30 -7.20 -3.11
N ALA A 35 -3.76 -6.16 -2.42
CA ALA A 35 -3.21 -4.82 -2.62
C ALA A 35 -1.91 -4.65 -1.85
N VAL A 36 -0.94 -4.02 -2.48
CA VAL A 36 0.42 -3.79 -1.95
C VAL A 36 0.81 -2.35 -2.21
N ASP A 37 1.39 -1.72 -1.21
CA ASP A 37 1.96 -0.37 -1.32
C ASP A 37 3.25 -0.29 -0.52
N THR A 38 4.19 0.56 -0.92
CA THR A 38 5.47 0.77 -0.25
C THR A 38 5.59 2.21 0.23
N GLU A 39 6.15 2.38 1.42
CA GLU A 39 6.54 3.67 1.94
C GLU A 39 8.07 3.79 1.92
N THR A 40 8.57 4.92 1.49
CA THR A 40 9.99 5.17 1.27
C THR A 40 10.42 6.53 1.81
N ASP A 41 11.73 6.71 1.93
CA ASP A 41 12.35 7.95 2.39
C ASP A 41 12.64 8.97 1.26
N SER A 42 12.29 8.65 0.01
CA SER A 42 12.50 9.51 -1.15
C SER A 42 11.43 9.28 -2.22
N LEU A 43 11.12 10.33 -2.97
CA LEU A 43 10.24 10.24 -4.15
C LEU A 43 10.96 9.68 -5.39
N ASP A 44 12.29 9.66 -5.40
CA ASP A 44 13.07 9.01 -6.45
C ASP A 44 13.22 7.51 -6.11
N PRO A 45 12.54 6.60 -6.83
CA PRO A 45 12.57 5.19 -6.51
C PRO A 45 13.97 4.55 -6.64
N HIS A 46 14.86 5.16 -7.45
CA HIS A 46 16.21 4.65 -7.61
C HIS A 46 17.11 4.93 -6.41
N GLN A 47 16.85 5.99 -5.67
CA GLN A 47 17.59 6.38 -4.46
C GLN A 47 16.86 6.01 -3.17
N ALA A 48 15.55 5.79 -3.24
CA ALA A 48 14.71 5.54 -2.09
C ALA A 48 15.09 4.27 -1.31
N ASN A 49 15.04 4.37 0.02
CA ASN A 49 15.11 3.23 0.91
C ASN A 49 13.68 2.84 1.36
N LEU A 50 13.45 1.55 1.51
CA LEU A 50 12.17 1.03 1.98
C LEU A 50 11.99 1.32 3.47
N VAL A 51 10.90 2.00 3.81
CA VAL A 51 10.54 2.34 5.19
C VAL A 51 9.45 1.42 5.71
N GLY A 52 8.47 1.07 4.89
CA GLY A 52 7.40 0.17 5.27
C GLY A 52 6.64 -0.40 4.08
N ILE A 53 5.84 -1.42 4.36
CA ILE A 53 5.00 -2.11 3.37
C ILE A 53 3.60 -2.19 3.94
N SER A 54 2.59 -1.84 3.15
CA SER A 54 1.19 -2.05 3.51
C SER A 54 0.52 -3.07 2.59
N LEU A 55 -0.39 -3.84 3.18
CA LEU A 55 -1.13 -4.92 2.50
C LEU A 55 -2.62 -4.78 2.78
N SER A 56 -3.45 -5.10 1.79
CA SER A 56 -4.89 -5.24 1.97
C SER A 56 -5.42 -6.47 1.22
N THR A 57 -6.10 -7.35 1.92
CA THR A 57 -6.66 -8.61 1.39
C THR A 57 -8.17 -8.57 1.19
N LYS A 58 -8.84 -7.60 1.83
CA LYS A 58 -10.30 -7.40 1.77
C LYS A 58 -10.62 -5.92 2.01
N ILE A 59 -11.79 -5.49 1.52
CA ILE A 59 -12.33 -4.16 1.82
C ILE A 59 -12.41 -3.96 3.34
N GLY A 60 -11.77 -2.90 3.83
CA GLY A 60 -11.72 -2.53 5.24
C GLY A 60 -10.74 -3.34 6.08
N LYS A 61 -9.87 -4.14 5.45
CA LYS A 61 -8.84 -4.92 6.13
C LYS A 61 -7.47 -4.62 5.51
N ALA A 62 -6.62 -3.96 6.26
CA ALA A 62 -5.26 -3.62 5.85
C ALA A 62 -4.29 -3.64 7.04
N CYS A 63 -3.01 -3.76 6.73
CA CYS A 63 -1.94 -3.72 7.72
C CYS A 63 -0.76 -2.88 7.24
N TYR A 64 0.10 -2.51 8.19
CA TYR A 64 1.37 -1.87 7.94
C TYR A 64 2.52 -2.65 8.57
N ILE A 65 3.59 -2.85 7.81
CA ILE A 65 4.80 -3.58 8.21
C ILE A 65 5.96 -2.57 8.24
N PRO A 66 6.35 -2.04 9.41
CA PRO A 66 7.45 -1.09 9.53
C PRO A 66 8.80 -1.81 9.47
N VAL A 67 9.69 -1.40 8.55
CA VAL A 67 11.01 -2.03 8.36
C VAL A 67 12.17 -1.04 8.28
N GLY A 68 11.90 0.26 8.17
CA GLY A 68 12.94 1.28 7.96
C GLY A 68 12.70 2.60 8.67
N HIS A 69 11.81 2.65 9.66
CA HIS A 69 11.66 3.82 10.53
C HIS A 69 12.90 4.00 11.40
N LYS A 70 13.16 5.24 11.84
CA LYS A 70 14.21 5.53 12.83
C LYS A 70 13.87 5.03 14.24
N SER A 71 12.61 4.64 14.48
CA SER A 71 12.17 4.01 15.72
C SER A 71 12.77 2.61 15.88
N GLU A 72 13.00 2.20 17.14
CA GLU A 72 13.47 0.85 17.48
C GLU A 72 12.37 -0.23 17.31
N ASP A 73 11.12 0.15 17.10
CA ASP A 73 9.98 -0.77 16.99
C ASP A 73 9.80 -1.36 15.58
N CYS A 74 10.77 -1.19 14.69
CA CYS A 74 10.76 -1.82 13.36
C CYS A 74 11.04 -3.31 13.43
N LEU A 75 10.42 -4.05 12.49
CA LEU A 75 10.79 -5.44 12.24
C LEU A 75 12.14 -5.52 11.51
N ASN A 76 12.75 -6.71 11.54
CA ASN A 76 13.96 -6.98 10.77
C ASN A 76 13.62 -6.98 9.26
N LYS A 77 14.16 -6.03 8.53
CA LYS A 77 13.89 -5.84 7.10
C LYS A 77 14.21 -7.10 6.28
N LYS A 78 15.33 -7.75 6.53
CA LYS A 78 15.77 -8.95 5.79
C LYS A 78 14.81 -10.12 6.00
N GLU A 79 14.37 -10.33 7.24
CA GLU A 79 13.42 -11.40 7.57
C GLU A 79 12.04 -11.14 6.97
N VAL A 80 11.55 -9.90 7.02
CA VAL A 80 10.30 -9.50 6.37
C VAL A 80 10.37 -9.75 4.86
N LEU A 81 11.40 -9.25 4.19
CA LEU A 81 11.58 -9.41 2.74
C LEU A 81 11.68 -10.89 2.34
N LYS A 82 12.41 -11.69 3.10
CA LYS A 82 12.51 -13.15 2.88
C LYS A 82 11.13 -13.82 2.97
N LYS A 83 10.32 -13.41 3.93
CA LYS A 83 8.98 -13.98 4.16
C LYS A 83 7.99 -13.60 3.05
N ILE A 84 7.99 -12.35 2.59
CA ILE A 84 7.02 -11.87 1.58
C ILE A 84 7.43 -12.16 0.14
N LYS A 85 8.70 -12.41 -0.12
CA LYS A 85 9.22 -12.67 -1.47
C LYS A 85 8.45 -13.77 -2.21
N PRO A 86 8.16 -14.95 -1.64
CA PRO A 86 7.47 -16.02 -2.37
C PRO A 86 6.11 -15.58 -2.94
N PHE A 87 5.25 -14.93 -2.15
CA PHE A 87 3.93 -14.54 -2.65
C PHE A 87 3.98 -13.33 -3.59
N LEU A 88 4.93 -12.42 -3.41
CA LEU A 88 5.11 -11.28 -4.33
C LEU A 88 5.60 -11.72 -5.71
N GLU A 89 6.40 -12.77 -5.78
CA GLU A 89 6.89 -13.34 -7.03
C GLU A 89 5.94 -14.38 -7.65
N ASP A 90 4.95 -14.86 -6.91
CA ASP A 90 3.99 -15.85 -7.38
C ASP A 90 3.05 -15.23 -8.42
N SER A 91 3.10 -15.74 -9.66
CA SER A 91 2.26 -15.27 -10.76
C SER A 91 0.78 -15.64 -10.61
N SER A 92 0.43 -16.57 -9.74
CA SER A 92 -0.95 -16.95 -9.45
C SER A 92 -1.67 -15.98 -8.51
N ILE A 93 -0.90 -15.14 -7.80
CA ILE A 93 -1.42 -14.12 -6.91
C ILE A 93 -1.29 -12.75 -7.58
N LYS A 94 -2.40 -12.07 -7.81
CA LYS A 94 -2.45 -10.74 -8.38
C LYS A 94 -2.05 -9.69 -7.35
N LYS A 95 -1.03 -8.87 -7.66
CA LYS A 95 -0.63 -7.72 -6.84
C LYS A 95 -1.25 -6.46 -7.43
N ILE A 96 -2.01 -5.77 -6.61
CA ILE A 96 -2.74 -4.56 -6.98
C ILE A 96 -2.04 -3.36 -6.33
N GLY A 97 -1.72 -2.36 -7.11
CA GLY A 97 -1.13 -1.12 -6.60
C GLY A 97 -1.71 0.12 -7.26
N GLN A 98 -1.40 1.26 -6.69
CA GLN A 98 -1.66 2.58 -7.27
C GLN A 98 -0.33 3.15 -7.76
N ASN A 99 -0.14 3.30 -9.07
CA ASN A 99 1.18 3.60 -9.66
C ASN A 99 2.23 2.53 -9.27
N ILE A 100 1.85 1.28 -9.46
CA ILE A 100 2.61 0.10 -9.01
C ILE A 100 4.03 0.01 -9.58
N LYS A 101 4.32 0.76 -10.63
CA LYS A 101 5.68 0.86 -11.19
C LYS A 101 6.68 1.36 -10.16
N PHE A 102 6.29 2.28 -9.28
CA PHE A 102 7.14 2.74 -8.19
C PHE A 102 7.48 1.59 -7.23
N ASP A 103 6.46 0.86 -6.78
CA ASP A 103 6.62 -0.28 -5.87
C ASP A 103 7.43 -1.40 -6.51
N PHE A 104 7.21 -1.67 -7.78
CA PHE A 104 8.01 -2.63 -8.56
C PHE A 104 9.51 -2.31 -8.47
N ILE A 105 9.91 -1.05 -8.66
CA ILE A 105 11.31 -0.64 -8.60
C ILE A 105 11.86 -0.82 -7.18
N ILE A 106 11.08 -0.45 -6.16
CA ILE A 106 11.47 -0.62 -4.75
C ILE A 106 11.68 -2.09 -4.41
N PHE A 107 10.74 -2.96 -4.76
CA PHE A 107 10.89 -4.40 -4.54
C PHE A 107 12.07 -4.99 -5.31
N TYR A 108 12.24 -4.61 -6.57
CA TYR A 108 13.36 -5.07 -7.40
C TYR A 108 14.73 -4.73 -6.79
N LYS A 109 14.90 -3.50 -6.29
CA LYS A 109 16.11 -3.09 -5.57
C LYS A 109 16.38 -3.91 -4.32
N ASN A 110 15.34 -4.48 -3.73
CA ASN A 110 15.42 -5.33 -2.54
C ASN A 110 15.42 -6.84 -2.86
N GLY A 111 15.66 -7.19 -4.13
CA GLY A 111 15.81 -8.59 -4.56
C GLY A 111 14.48 -9.34 -4.76
N ILE A 112 13.37 -8.63 -4.90
CA ILE A 112 12.04 -9.20 -5.14
C ILE A 112 11.56 -8.79 -6.54
N ASN A 113 11.25 -9.79 -7.37
CA ASN A 113 10.74 -9.59 -8.72
C ASN A 113 9.20 -9.71 -8.72
N LEU A 114 8.52 -8.58 -8.57
CA LEU A 114 7.07 -8.51 -8.48
C LEU A 114 6.41 -9.03 -9.77
N ASN A 115 5.51 -10.00 -9.66
CA ASN A 115 4.80 -10.60 -10.78
C ASN A 115 3.29 -10.42 -10.66
N SER A 116 2.57 -10.53 -11.78
CA SER A 116 1.10 -10.46 -11.85
C SER A 116 0.55 -9.18 -11.24
N MET A 117 0.82 -8.04 -11.91
CA MET A 117 0.48 -6.71 -11.41
C MET A 117 -0.76 -6.13 -12.07
N GLU A 118 -1.57 -5.41 -11.27
CA GLU A 118 -2.64 -4.53 -11.72
C GLU A 118 -2.43 -3.13 -11.13
N ASP A 119 -2.72 -2.10 -11.90
CA ASP A 119 -2.52 -0.70 -11.50
C ASP A 119 -3.83 0.09 -11.56
N THR A 120 -4.32 0.50 -10.40
CA THR A 120 -5.57 1.28 -10.30
C THR A 120 -5.46 2.65 -10.96
N MET A 121 -4.27 3.23 -11.03
CA MET A 121 -4.04 4.47 -11.77
C MET A 121 -4.27 4.26 -13.27
N LEU A 122 -3.70 3.19 -13.85
CA LEU A 122 -3.89 2.86 -15.26
C LEU A 122 -5.33 2.47 -15.58
N MET A 123 -5.97 1.69 -14.69
CA MET A 123 -7.41 1.38 -14.83
C MET A 123 -8.25 2.65 -14.88
N SER A 124 -7.97 3.61 -14.03
CA SER A 124 -8.65 4.91 -14.04
C SER A 124 -8.41 5.69 -15.33
N TYR A 125 -7.21 5.64 -15.89
CA TYR A 125 -6.93 6.26 -17.20
C TYR A 125 -7.75 5.63 -18.32
N VAL A 126 -7.90 4.31 -18.32
CA VAL A 126 -8.71 3.62 -19.33
C VAL A 126 -10.20 4.00 -19.24
N LEU A 127 -10.73 4.10 -18.01
CA LEU A 127 -12.15 4.39 -17.77
C LEU A 127 -12.51 5.86 -18.01
N ASP A 128 -11.67 6.78 -17.59
CA ASP A 128 -12.00 8.21 -17.47
C ASP A 128 -10.87 9.15 -17.93
N ALA A 129 -10.17 8.80 -19.02
CA ALA A 129 -9.11 9.63 -19.58
C ALA A 129 -9.60 11.08 -19.82
N GLY A 130 -8.84 12.03 -19.28
CA GLY A 130 -9.09 13.46 -19.46
C GLY A 130 -10.20 14.07 -18.59
N LYS A 131 -10.90 13.29 -17.76
CA LYS A 131 -11.98 13.82 -16.91
C LYS A 131 -11.49 14.38 -15.57
N ASN A 132 -10.46 13.78 -14.97
CA ASN A 132 -9.94 14.16 -13.66
C ASN A 132 -8.47 13.74 -13.49
N ARG A 133 -7.87 14.12 -12.37
CA ARG A 133 -6.57 13.59 -11.96
C ARG A 133 -6.73 12.13 -11.53
N HIS A 134 -5.68 11.32 -11.76
CA HIS A 134 -5.68 9.89 -11.48
C HIS A 134 -4.83 9.52 -10.24
N ASN A 135 -4.53 10.50 -9.39
CA ASN A 135 -3.88 10.27 -8.11
C ASN A 135 -4.87 9.68 -7.08
N MET A 136 -4.36 9.00 -6.08
CA MET A 136 -5.17 8.29 -5.09
C MET A 136 -6.17 9.20 -4.38
N ASP A 137 -5.75 10.38 -3.93
CA ASP A 137 -6.61 11.31 -3.21
C ASP A 137 -7.85 11.69 -4.03
N THR A 138 -7.65 12.07 -5.29
CA THR A 138 -8.75 12.43 -6.19
C THR A 138 -9.64 11.23 -6.48
N LEU A 139 -9.07 10.06 -6.75
CA LEU A 139 -9.85 8.86 -7.04
C LEU A 139 -10.66 8.39 -5.82
N SER A 140 -10.11 8.50 -4.62
CA SER A 140 -10.82 8.20 -3.38
C SER A 140 -12.01 9.13 -3.15
N GLU A 141 -11.83 10.45 -3.35
CA GLU A 141 -12.92 11.41 -3.22
C GLU A 141 -14.05 11.17 -4.23
N ILE A 142 -13.69 10.95 -5.50
CA ILE A 142 -14.68 10.77 -6.59
C ILE A 142 -15.41 9.43 -6.47
N HIS A 143 -14.66 8.35 -6.26
CA HIS A 143 -15.20 7.00 -6.38
C HIS A 143 -15.65 6.39 -5.07
N LEU A 144 -15.08 6.81 -3.94
CA LEU A 144 -15.36 6.26 -2.61
C LEU A 144 -16.02 7.28 -1.67
N ASN A 145 -16.13 8.54 -2.09
CA ASN A 145 -16.60 9.65 -1.24
C ASN A 145 -15.82 9.73 0.08
N HIS A 146 -14.52 9.51 0.00
CA HIS A 146 -13.62 9.47 1.15
C HIS A 146 -12.40 10.37 0.93
N LYS A 147 -12.12 11.23 1.91
CA LYS A 147 -10.90 12.04 1.96
C LYS A 147 -9.81 11.26 2.69
N THR A 148 -8.75 10.91 1.98
CA THR A 148 -7.58 10.22 2.53
C THR A 148 -6.77 11.14 3.43
N ILE A 149 -6.01 10.55 4.36
CA ILE A 149 -4.96 11.25 5.09
C ILE A 149 -3.93 11.78 4.08
N LYS A 150 -3.56 13.05 4.19
CA LYS A 150 -2.59 13.65 3.27
C LYS A 150 -1.17 13.39 3.74
N PHE A 151 -0.26 13.09 2.81
CA PHE A 151 1.16 12.89 3.10
C PHE A 151 1.78 14.09 3.86
N LYS A 152 1.40 15.31 3.46
CA LYS A 152 1.85 16.55 4.11
C LYS A 152 1.44 16.68 5.58
N GLU A 153 0.35 16.03 5.98
CA GLU A 153 -0.08 16.02 7.39
C GLU A 153 0.89 15.22 8.26
N LEU A 154 1.56 14.21 7.70
CA LEU A 154 2.53 13.39 8.42
C LEU A 154 3.92 14.01 8.44
N VAL A 155 4.39 14.51 7.30
CA VAL A 155 5.78 14.97 7.14
C VAL A 155 5.94 16.48 7.31
N GLY A 156 4.84 17.24 7.24
CA GLY A 156 4.88 18.71 7.27
C GLY A 156 5.33 19.32 5.94
N THR A 157 5.67 20.60 5.97
CA THR A 157 6.09 21.37 4.80
C THR A 157 7.21 22.34 5.12
N GLY A 158 8.00 22.68 4.09
CA GLY A 158 9.06 23.69 4.18
C GLY A 158 10.23 23.26 5.06
N LYS A 159 10.81 24.19 5.83
CA LYS A 159 12.04 23.94 6.63
C LYS A 159 11.86 22.93 7.79
N LYS A 160 10.62 22.62 8.17
CA LYS A 160 10.30 21.65 9.23
C LYS A 160 9.84 20.31 8.68
N GLU A 161 9.87 20.13 7.36
CA GLU A 161 9.53 18.87 6.73
C GLU A 161 10.47 17.76 7.20
N ILE A 162 9.87 16.64 7.65
CA ILE A 162 10.59 15.44 8.06
C ILE A 162 10.54 14.39 6.96
N ASN A 163 11.46 13.44 7.01
CA ASN A 163 11.45 12.25 6.17
C ASN A 163 10.41 11.25 6.70
N PHE A 164 9.78 10.45 5.82
CA PHE A 164 8.79 9.44 6.24
C PHE A 164 9.35 8.44 7.26
N SER A 165 10.66 8.14 7.20
CA SER A 165 11.33 7.28 8.20
C SER A 165 11.30 7.88 9.64
N GLU A 166 11.06 9.18 9.77
CA GLU A 166 10.97 9.88 11.05
C GLU A 166 9.54 10.03 11.56
N VAL A 167 8.52 9.66 10.75
CA VAL A 167 7.11 9.65 11.15
C VAL A 167 6.89 8.57 12.20
N GLU A 168 6.10 8.88 13.23
CA GLU A 168 5.69 7.91 14.24
C GLU A 168 4.98 6.71 13.58
N ILE A 169 5.33 5.50 14.02
CA ILE A 169 4.85 4.26 13.41
C ILE A 169 3.32 4.16 13.41
N ASP A 170 2.64 4.57 14.47
CA ASP A 170 1.17 4.54 14.53
C ASP A 170 0.52 5.46 13.50
N LYS A 171 1.08 6.66 13.29
CA LYS A 171 0.61 7.59 12.26
C LYS A 171 0.93 7.07 10.85
N ALA A 172 2.11 6.50 10.66
CA ALA A 172 2.51 5.86 9.42
C ALA A 172 1.59 4.68 9.09
N LYS A 173 1.22 3.87 10.08
CA LYS A 173 0.25 2.78 9.93
C LYS A 173 -1.11 3.28 9.44
N ASP A 174 -1.66 4.32 10.06
CA ASP A 174 -2.96 4.86 9.66
C ASP A 174 -2.95 5.33 8.21
N TYR A 175 -1.90 6.03 7.81
CA TYR A 175 -1.72 6.53 6.45
C TYR A 175 -1.51 5.38 5.43
N ALA A 176 -0.51 4.55 5.65
CA ALA A 176 -0.10 3.53 4.70
C ALA A 176 -1.13 2.39 4.55
N ALA A 177 -1.72 1.94 5.65
CA ALA A 177 -2.77 0.92 5.60
C ALA A 177 -4.05 1.46 4.94
N GLU A 178 -4.38 2.73 5.13
CA GLU A 178 -5.48 3.39 4.40
C GLU A 178 -5.21 3.35 2.89
N ASP A 179 -3.99 3.67 2.44
CA ASP A 179 -3.64 3.65 1.02
C ASP A 179 -3.82 2.25 0.41
N ALA A 180 -3.43 1.20 1.11
CA ALA A 180 -3.64 -0.18 0.64
C ALA A 180 -5.14 -0.55 0.58
N ASP A 181 -5.93 -0.19 1.58
CA ASP A 181 -7.39 -0.44 1.60
C ASP A 181 -8.10 0.36 0.49
N VAL A 182 -7.77 1.64 0.32
CA VAL A 182 -8.31 2.49 -0.75
C VAL A 182 -7.96 1.91 -2.12
N THR A 183 -6.71 1.50 -2.34
CA THR A 183 -6.27 0.86 -3.57
C THR A 183 -7.09 -0.40 -3.88
N TYR A 184 -7.30 -1.26 -2.88
CA TYR A 184 -8.10 -2.47 -3.05
C TYR A 184 -9.57 -2.14 -3.39
N ARG A 185 -10.17 -1.15 -2.72
CA ARG A 185 -11.54 -0.68 -3.00
C ARG A 185 -11.69 -0.10 -4.41
N LEU A 186 -10.74 0.72 -4.84
CA LEU A 186 -10.72 1.28 -6.18
C LEU A 186 -10.62 0.16 -7.23
N TYR A 187 -9.73 -0.80 -7.02
CA TYR A 187 -9.62 -1.95 -7.90
C TYR A 187 -10.94 -2.70 -8.04
N LYS A 188 -11.58 -3.06 -6.92
CA LYS A 188 -12.88 -3.76 -6.95
C LYS A 188 -13.99 -2.97 -7.64
N LYS A 189 -13.91 -1.65 -7.58
CA LYS A 189 -14.86 -0.78 -8.28
C LYS A 189 -14.57 -0.71 -9.78
N PHE A 190 -13.33 -0.47 -10.14
CA PHE A 190 -12.94 -0.34 -11.56
C PHE A 190 -13.06 -1.65 -12.32
N GLN A 191 -12.74 -2.78 -11.71
CA GLN A 191 -12.89 -4.11 -12.31
C GLN A 191 -14.32 -4.40 -12.80
N LYS A 192 -15.33 -3.82 -12.17
CA LYS A 192 -16.73 -3.99 -12.58
C LYS A 192 -17.10 -3.14 -13.81
N SER A 193 -16.27 -2.18 -14.16
CA SER A 193 -16.51 -1.20 -15.23
C SER A 193 -15.60 -1.40 -16.45
N LEU A 194 -14.61 -2.29 -16.34
CA LEU A 194 -13.73 -2.72 -17.43
C LEU A 194 -14.25 -4.00 -18.07
#